data_7461795dea7aba1af7fa67f38f79624b
#
_entry.id   7461795dea7aba1af7fa67f38f79624b
#
_cell.length_a   1.000
_cell.length_b   1.000
_cell.length_c   1.000
_cell.angle_alpha   90.00
_cell.angle_beta   90.00
_cell.angle_gamma   90.00
#
_symmetry.space_group_name_H-M   'P 1'
#
loop_
_entity.id
_entity.type
_entity.pdbx_description
1 polymer ?
#
loop_
_entity_poly.entity_id
_entity_poly.type
_entity_poly.pdbx_seq_one_letter_code
_entity_poly.pdbx_strand_id
1 'polypeptide(L)'
;MRGGPPFRRATGRDAPGGCDRGSATVWSVGAIAVLCLVFGIVLALGQAVVARHRAAGGADLAALAAADHWSLGGTAACAHADRIARAQGTRLVRCVLTGQVSDVTAASGRGPFRAEIRARAGPAEADPADGSSAAPAGKPATP
;
A
#
# COMPACT_ATOMS: atom_id res chain seq x y z
N MET A 1 48.36 -67.40 -38.62
CA MET A 1 47.21 -68.04 -37.96
C MET A 1 46.94 -67.32 -36.63
N ARG A 2 46.08 -66.33 -36.56
CA ARG A 2 45.51 -65.80 -35.32
C ARG A 2 44.16 -65.15 -35.65
N GLY A 3 43.09 -65.85 -35.33
CA GLY A 3 41.74 -65.35 -35.48
C GLY A 3 41.47 -64.29 -34.41
N GLY A 4 41.05 -63.07 -34.82
CA GLY A 4 40.57 -62.05 -33.95
C GLY A 4 39.10 -62.30 -33.55
N PRO A 5 38.68 -61.94 -32.35
CA PRO A 5 37.32 -62.16 -31.92
C PRO A 5 36.33 -61.19 -32.64
N PRO A 6 35.09 -61.58 -32.86
CA PRO A 6 34.12 -60.73 -33.55
C PRO A 6 33.71 -59.61 -32.59
N PHE A 7 33.78 -58.40 -33.11
CA PHE A 7 33.21 -57.22 -32.47
C PHE A 7 31.70 -57.40 -32.28
N ARG A 8 31.23 -57.58 -31.06
CA ARG A 8 29.84 -57.48 -30.70
C ARG A 8 29.35 -56.07 -30.96
N ARG A 9 28.53 -55.89 -31.96
CA ARG A 9 27.76 -54.68 -32.10
C ARG A 9 26.83 -54.63 -30.90
N ALA A 10 27.06 -53.62 -30.05
CA ALA A 10 26.12 -53.22 -29.04
C ALA A 10 24.90 -52.67 -29.77
N THR A 11 23.82 -53.44 -29.74
CA THR A 11 22.48 -52.95 -30.12
C THR A 11 22.16 -51.79 -29.21
N GLY A 12 22.18 -50.58 -29.81
CA GLY A 12 21.66 -49.39 -29.16
C GLY A 12 20.24 -49.65 -28.70
N ARG A 13 20.06 -49.61 -27.39
CA ARG A 13 18.73 -49.52 -26.84
C ARG A 13 18.20 -48.16 -27.34
N ASP A 14 17.27 -48.20 -28.27
CA ASP A 14 16.44 -47.10 -28.59
C ASP A 14 15.73 -46.70 -27.30
N ALA A 15 16.23 -45.67 -26.63
CA ALA A 15 15.53 -44.99 -25.54
C ALA A 15 14.29 -44.35 -26.18
N PRO A 16 13.10 -44.58 -25.62
CA PRO A 16 11.89 -43.90 -26.07
C PRO A 16 11.97 -42.41 -25.66
N GLY A 17 12.72 -41.64 -26.42
CA GLY A 17 12.89 -40.18 -26.22
C GLY A 17 11.91 -39.41 -27.12
N GLY A 18 10.63 -39.54 -26.91
CA GLY A 18 9.64 -38.97 -27.83
C GLY A 18 8.57 -38.06 -27.23
N CYS A 19 8.37 -38.05 -25.90
CA CYS A 19 7.24 -37.34 -25.29
C CYS A 19 7.58 -36.11 -24.45
N ASP A 20 8.87 -35.83 -24.19
CA ASP A 20 9.25 -34.77 -23.23
C ASP A 20 9.45 -33.37 -23.84
N ARG A 21 9.44 -33.22 -25.18
CA ARG A 21 9.68 -31.93 -25.82
C ARG A 21 8.53 -30.92 -25.64
N GLY A 22 7.30 -31.38 -25.44
CA GLY A 22 6.14 -30.50 -25.22
C GLY A 22 5.93 -30.16 -23.74
N SER A 23 6.35 -31.03 -22.82
CA SER A 23 6.16 -30.90 -21.40
C SER A 23 6.95 -29.75 -20.79
N ALA A 24 8.22 -29.58 -21.14
CA ALA A 24 9.07 -28.51 -20.61
C ALA A 24 8.55 -27.11 -20.98
N THR A 25 8.02 -26.94 -22.20
CA THR A 25 7.46 -25.65 -22.63
C THR A 25 6.19 -25.30 -21.87
N VAL A 26 5.32 -26.26 -21.63
CA VAL A 26 4.09 -26.06 -20.86
C VAL A 26 4.41 -25.73 -19.41
N TRP A 27 5.39 -26.41 -18.81
CA TRP A 27 5.85 -26.13 -17.46
C TRP A 27 6.49 -24.74 -17.33
N SER A 28 7.31 -24.31 -18.27
CA SER A 28 7.93 -22.98 -18.25
C SER A 28 6.89 -21.87 -18.41
N VAL A 29 5.91 -22.03 -19.29
CA VAL A 29 4.80 -21.07 -19.44
C VAL A 29 3.99 -21.00 -18.14
N GLY A 30 3.68 -22.13 -17.53
CA GLY A 30 2.97 -22.19 -16.26
C GLY A 30 3.74 -21.50 -15.14
N ALA A 31 5.04 -21.72 -15.03
CA ALA A 31 5.89 -21.08 -14.04
C ALA A 31 5.94 -19.55 -14.23
N ILE A 32 6.06 -19.09 -15.46
CA ILE A 32 6.04 -17.64 -15.79
C ILE A 32 4.69 -17.03 -15.41
N ALA A 33 3.59 -17.70 -15.75
CA ALA A 33 2.25 -17.22 -15.42
C ALA A 33 2.04 -17.06 -13.91
N VAL A 34 2.48 -18.05 -13.12
CA VAL A 34 2.44 -17.98 -11.63
C VAL A 34 3.31 -16.83 -11.11
N LEU A 35 4.52 -16.68 -11.63
CA LEU A 35 5.40 -15.57 -11.25
C LEU A 35 4.77 -14.20 -11.55
N CYS A 36 4.19 -14.03 -12.73
CA CYS A 36 3.49 -12.80 -13.10
C CYS A 36 2.29 -12.53 -12.19
N LEU A 37 1.54 -13.57 -11.82
CA LEU A 37 0.41 -13.45 -10.91
C LEU A 37 0.86 -12.99 -9.51
N VAL A 38 1.87 -13.67 -8.95
CA VAL A 38 2.42 -13.32 -7.63
C VAL A 38 2.96 -11.89 -7.62
N PHE A 39 3.73 -11.53 -8.65
CA PHE A 39 4.26 -10.18 -8.80
C PHE A 39 3.15 -9.13 -8.92
N GLY A 40 2.11 -9.42 -9.70
CA GLY A 40 0.93 -8.57 -9.82
C GLY A 40 0.21 -8.35 -8.49
N ILE A 41 0.05 -9.40 -7.67
CA ILE A 41 -0.54 -9.31 -6.33
C ILE A 41 0.32 -8.41 -5.42
N VAL A 42 1.64 -8.61 -5.40
CA VAL A 42 2.56 -7.81 -4.58
C VAL A 42 2.51 -6.34 -4.97
N LEU A 43 2.51 -6.03 -6.27
CA LEU A 43 2.37 -4.65 -6.75
C LEU A 43 1.02 -4.04 -6.35
N ALA A 44 -0.06 -4.79 -6.45
CA ALA A 44 -1.38 -4.32 -6.06
C ALA A 44 -1.46 -3.99 -4.56
N LEU A 45 -0.90 -4.86 -3.71
CA LEU A 45 -0.79 -4.60 -2.26
C LEU A 45 0.06 -3.37 -1.97
N GLY A 46 1.21 -3.22 -2.65
CA GLY A 46 2.06 -2.05 -2.52
C GLY A 46 1.32 -0.75 -2.87
N GLN A 47 0.55 -0.74 -3.95
CA GLN A 47 -0.26 0.41 -4.34
C GLN A 47 -1.34 0.75 -3.31
N ALA A 48 -1.99 -0.25 -2.74
CA ALA A 48 -3.00 -0.05 -1.69
C ALA A 48 -2.39 0.60 -0.43
N VAL A 49 -1.21 0.13 -0.01
CA VAL A 49 -0.47 0.71 1.14
C VAL A 49 -0.08 2.16 0.85
N VAL A 50 0.49 2.45 -0.31
CA VAL A 50 0.88 3.81 -0.71
C VAL A 50 -0.33 4.74 -0.76
N ALA A 51 -1.45 4.28 -1.32
CA ALA A 51 -2.68 5.07 -1.37
C ALA A 51 -3.19 5.41 0.03
N ARG A 52 -3.16 4.45 0.96
CA ARG A 52 -3.55 4.64 2.35
C ARG A 52 -2.64 5.65 3.07
N HIS A 53 -1.32 5.53 2.93
CA HIS A 53 -0.37 6.47 3.54
C HIS A 53 -0.53 7.89 3.00
N ARG A 54 -0.73 8.05 1.70
CA ARG A 54 -1.00 9.37 1.11
C ARG A 54 -2.32 9.96 1.59
N ALA A 55 -3.38 9.15 1.69
CA ALA A 55 -4.65 9.62 2.21
C ALA A 55 -4.54 10.08 3.67
N ALA A 56 -3.80 9.34 4.51
CA ALA A 56 -3.56 9.70 5.91
C ALA A 56 -2.80 11.02 6.02
N GLY A 57 -1.61 11.12 5.40
CA GLY A 57 -0.83 12.36 5.44
C GLY A 57 -1.56 13.57 4.87
N GLY A 58 -2.32 13.37 3.77
CA GLY A 58 -3.13 14.44 3.19
C GLY A 58 -4.28 14.87 4.10
N ALA A 59 -4.93 13.94 4.79
CA ALA A 59 -5.99 14.24 5.75
C ALA A 59 -5.46 15.00 6.97
N ASP A 60 -4.34 14.56 7.54
CA ASP A 60 -3.72 15.17 8.72
C ASP A 60 -3.30 16.61 8.44
N LEU A 61 -2.56 16.83 7.33
CA LEU A 61 -2.12 18.17 6.96
C LEU A 61 -3.30 19.09 6.59
N ALA A 62 -4.31 18.56 5.93
CA ALA A 62 -5.52 19.32 5.61
C ALA A 62 -6.31 19.68 6.88
N ALA A 63 -6.39 18.77 7.85
CA ALA A 63 -7.06 19.04 9.12
C ALA A 63 -6.31 20.11 9.91
N LEU A 64 -4.99 20.05 10.00
CA LEU A 64 -4.18 21.09 10.64
C LEU A 64 -4.36 22.45 9.95
N ALA A 65 -4.33 22.49 8.61
CA ALA A 65 -4.53 23.71 7.86
C ALA A 65 -5.92 24.33 8.06
N ALA A 66 -6.95 23.51 8.16
CA ALA A 66 -8.31 23.97 8.48
C ALA A 66 -8.40 24.52 9.92
N ALA A 67 -7.80 23.82 10.88
CA ALA A 67 -7.81 24.24 12.29
C ALA A 67 -7.02 25.53 12.49
N ASP A 68 -5.89 25.72 11.83
CA ASP A 68 -5.08 26.96 11.92
C ASP A 68 -5.84 28.19 11.39
N HIS A 69 -6.72 28.00 10.42
CA HIS A 69 -7.48 29.08 9.77
C HIS A 69 -8.93 29.19 10.29
N TRP A 70 -9.23 28.66 11.46
CA TRP A 70 -10.59 28.62 12.02
C TRP A 70 -11.24 30.03 12.12
N SER A 71 -10.45 31.07 12.41
CA SER A 71 -10.91 32.44 12.54
C SER A 71 -11.42 33.08 11.24
N LEU A 72 -11.02 32.53 10.09
CA LEU A 72 -11.47 33.00 8.78
C LEU A 72 -12.88 32.45 8.41
N GLY A 73 -13.44 31.60 9.23
CA GLY A 73 -14.69 30.91 8.98
C GLY A 73 -14.53 29.60 8.21
N GLY A 74 -15.52 28.70 8.39
CA GLY A 74 -15.44 27.32 7.89
C GLY A 74 -15.20 27.21 6.38
N THR A 75 -15.80 28.07 5.57
CA THR A 75 -15.62 28.03 4.10
C THR A 75 -14.19 28.36 3.69
N ALA A 76 -13.58 29.40 4.27
CA ALA A 76 -12.22 29.78 3.96
C ALA A 76 -11.21 28.76 4.50
N ALA A 77 -11.41 28.28 5.72
CA ALA A 77 -10.57 27.22 6.32
C ALA A 77 -10.59 25.94 5.49
N CYS A 78 -11.77 25.49 5.05
CA CYS A 78 -11.89 24.31 4.19
C CYS A 78 -11.32 24.51 2.78
N ALA A 79 -11.33 25.73 2.25
CA ALA A 79 -10.65 26.03 0.98
C ALA A 79 -9.12 25.94 1.14
N HIS A 80 -8.57 26.32 2.30
CA HIS A 80 -7.16 26.11 2.63
C HIS A 80 -6.82 24.62 2.73
N ALA A 81 -7.64 23.86 3.46
CA ALA A 81 -7.49 22.42 3.60
C ALA A 81 -7.50 21.70 2.24
N ASP A 82 -8.39 22.11 1.31
CA ASP A 82 -8.46 21.51 -0.03
C ASP A 82 -7.18 21.78 -0.86
N ARG A 83 -6.61 22.97 -0.76
CA ARG A 83 -5.33 23.28 -1.42
C ARG A 83 -4.20 22.42 -0.90
N ILE A 84 -4.11 22.23 0.41
CA ILE A 84 -3.09 21.37 1.03
C ILE A 84 -3.31 19.91 0.65
N ALA A 85 -4.54 19.40 0.72
CA ALA A 85 -4.85 18.04 0.29
C ALA A 85 -4.42 17.79 -1.16
N ARG A 86 -4.72 18.71 -2.07
CA ARG A 86 -4.31 18.61 -3.48
C ARG A 86 -2.80 18.64 -3.66
N ALA A 87 -2.08 19.47 -2.90
CA ALA A 87 -0.61 19.51 -2.93
C ALA A 87 0.02 18.16 -2.50
N GLN A 88 -0.68 17.40 -1.65
CA GLN A 88 -0.29 16.06 -1.25
C GLN A 88 -0.78 14.95 -2.21
N GLY A 89 -1.38 15.32 -3.33
CA GLY A 89 -1.92 14.37 -4.30
C GLY A 89 -3.16 13.63 -3.79
N THR A 90 -3.87 14.22 -2.81
CA THR A 90 -5.12 13.71 -2.27
C THR A 90 -6.29 14.62 -2.67
N ARG A 91 -7.50 14.15 -2.43
CA ARG A 91 -8.73 14.93 -2.67
C ARG A 91 -9.50 15.04 -1.37
N LEU A 92 -9.89 16.26 -1.03
CA LEU A 92 -10.78 16.50 0.08
C LEU A 92 -12.19 15.97 -0.24
N VAL A 93 -12.71 15.08 0.58
CA VAL A 93 -14.05 14.48 0.45
C VAL A 93 -15.03 15.18 1.36
N ARG A 94 -14.60 15.49 2.56
CA ARG A 94 -15.41 16.17 3.57
C ARG A 94 -14.52 17.10 4.38
N CYS A 95 -15.05 18.26 4.74
CA CYS A 95 -14.46 19.19 5.67
C CYS A 95 -15.54 19.84 6.49
N VAL A 96 -15.44 19.77 7.80
CA VAL A 96 -16.35 20.39 8.76
C VAL A 96 -15.51 21.06 9.82
N LEU A 97 -15.84 22.31 10.14
CA LEU A 97 -15.22 23.06 11.20
C LEU A 97 -16.26 23.29 12.31
N THR A 98 -15.93 22.91 13.52
CA THR A 98 -16.78 23.14 14.70
C THR A 98 -15.96 23.87 15.76
N GLY A 99 -16.18 25.19 15.88
CA GLY A 99 -15.29 26.03 16.69
C GLY A 99 -13.86 26.00 16.16
N GLN A 100 -12.92 25.59 17.00
CA GLN A 100 -11.50 25.46 16.66
C GLN A 100 -11.11 24.05 16.19
N VAL A 101 -12.07 23.13 16.14
CA VAL A 101 -11.82 21.75 15.75
C VAL A 101 -12.23 21.53 14.29
N SER A 102 -11.32 21.05 13.50
CA SER A 102 -11.54 20.62 12.12
C SER A 102 -11.71 19.10 12.03
N ASP A 103 -12.63 18.66 11.20
CA ASP A 103 -12.87 17.25 10.87
C ASP A 103 -12.79 17.12 9.35
N VAL A 104 -11.77 16.44 8.88
CA VAL A 104 -11.44 16.35 7.47
C VAL A 104 -11.38 14.89 7.03
N THR A 105 -11.95 14.59 5.86
CA THR A 105 -11.78 13.30 5.20
C THR A 105 -11.10 13.53 3.85
N ALA A 106 -9.97 12.89 3.64
CA ALA A 106 -9.25 12.93 2.37
C ALA A 106 -9.22 11.55 1.72
N ALA A 107 -9.22 11.52 0.40
CA ALA A 107 -9.12 10.32 -0.41
C ALA A 107 -7.90 10.35 -1.31
N SER A 108 -7.26 9.19 -1.47
CA SER A 108 -6.18 8.95 -2.43
C SER A 108 -6.41 7.64 -3.17
N GLY A 109 -5.76 7.48 -4.33
CA GLY A 109 -5.89 6.30 -5.17
C GLY A 109 -7.06 6.36 -6.15
N ARG A 110 -7.19 5.31 -6.98
CA ARG A 110 -8.23 5.17 -8.00
C ARG A 110 -8.78 3.76 -8.02
N GLY A 111 -10.04 3.61 -8.41
CA GLY A 111 -10.70 2.32 -8.55
C GLY A 111 -10.68 1.52 -7.24
N PRO A 112 -10.30 0.23 -7.29
CA PRO A 112 -10.30 -0.64 -6.12
C PRO A 112 -9.23 -0.29 -5.06
N PHE A 113 -8.25 0.54 -5.41
CA PHE A 113 -7.19 0.99 -4.52
C PHE A 113 -7.44 2.38 -3.92
N ARG A 114 -8.68 2.84 -3.94
CA ARG A 114 -9.07 4.08 -3.30
C ARG A 114 -9.07 3.88 -1.78
N ALA A 115 -8.37 4.78 -1.07
CA ALA A 115 -8.38 4.85 0.39
C ALA A 115 -8.96 6.19 0.82
N GLU A 116 -9.86 6.17 1.81
CA GLU A 116 -10.40 7.35 2.47
C GLU A 116 -10.01 7.32 3.94
N ILE A 117 -9.41 8.39 4.41
CA ILE A 117 -8.95 8.54 5.79
C ILE A 117 -9.54 9.82 6.36
N ARG A 118 -10.00 9.72 7.59
CA ARG A 118 -10.51 10.83 8.39
C ARG A 118 -9.42 11.28 9.36
N ALA A 119 -9.23 12.58 9.46
CA ALA A 119 -8.36 13.21 10.43
C ALA A 119 -9.11 14.31 11.18
N ARG A 120 -8.70 14.56 12.40
CA ARG A 120 -9.27 15.61 13.25
C ARG A 120 -8.13 16.41 13.85
N ALA A 121 -8.23 17.73 13.84
CA ALA A 121 -7.25 18.62 14.43
C ALA A 121 -7.97 19.73 15.21
N GLY A 122 -7.36 20.13 16.33
CA GLY A 122 -7.83 21.18 17.21
C GLY A 122 -6.92 21.32 18.43
N PRO A 123 -7.21 22.25 19.34
CA PRO A 123 -6.50 22.34 20.61
C PRO A 123 -6.59 21.04 21.40
N ALA A 124 -5.53 20.67 22.11
CA ALA A 124 -5.47 19.41 22.84
C ALA A 124 -6.55 19.28 23.93
N GLU A 125 -7.05 20.41 24.43
CA GLU A 125 -8.12 20.43 25.44
C GLU A 125 -9.54 20.30 24.85
N ALA A 126 -9.68 20.32 23.50
CA ALA A 126 -10.97 20.26 22.83
C ALA A 126 -11.45 18.83 22.56
N ASP A 127 -10.70 17.81 22.92
CA ASP A 127 -11.06 16.40 22.66
C ASP A 127 -11.39 15.67 23.97
N PRO A 128 -12.67 15.68 24.41
CA PRO A 128 -13.07 14.92 25.61
C PRO A 128 -13.06 13.40 25.39
N ALA A 129 -12.82 12.91 24.18
CA ALA A 129 -12.90 11.49 23.83
C ALA A 129 -11.57 10.73 23.94
N ASP A 130 -10.42 11.40 24.01
CA ASP A 130 -9.10 10.76 24.08
C ASP A 130 -8.49 10.67 25.49
N GLY A 131 -9.32 10.58 26.51
CA GLY A 131 -8.90 10.28 27.89
C GLY A 131 -8.28 8.88 28.08
N SER A 132 -7.87 8.18 27.01
CA SER A 132 -7.42 6.79 27.11
C SER A 132 -6.16 6.46 26.27
N SER A 133 -5.19 7.35 26.19
CA SER A 133 -3.85 6.95 25.70
C SER A 133 -2.72 7.90 26.09
N ALA A 134 -2.80 8.58 27.23
CA ALA A 134 -1.59 9.07 27.88
C ALA A 134 -0.99 7.90 28.65
N ALA A 135 -0.11 7.12 28.01
CA ALA A 135 0.80 6.25 28.73
C ALA A 135 1.57 7.10 29.73
N PRO A 136 1.66 6.72 31.02
CA PRO A 136 2.39 7.50 32.01
C PRO A 136 3.86 7.55 31.59
N ALA A 137 4.35 8.75 31.34
CA ALA A 137 5.76 9.02 31.18
C ALA A 137 6.49 8.43 32.38
N GLY A 138 7.37 7.47 32.13
CA GLY A 138 8.15 6.79 33.15
C GLY A 138 8.85 7.80 34.03
N LYS A 139 8.55 7.76 35.33
CA LYS A 139 9.19 8.51 36.40
C LYS A 139 10.68 8.16 36.37
N PRO A 140 11.60 9.12 36.24
CA PRO A 140 13.02 8.81 36.37
C PRO A 140 13.30 8.33 37.80
N ALA A 141 13.90 7.15 37.91
CA ALA A 141 14.45 6.70 39.18
C ALA A 141 15.62 7.61 39.56
N THR A 142 15.48 8.32 40.66
CA THR A 142 16.57 9.00 41.33
C THR A 142 17.33 8.03 42.26
N PRO A 143 18.65 8.14 42.36
CA PRO A 143 19.52 7.20 43.09
C PRO A 143 19.30 7.21 44.59
#